data_3d740cf086d0e17d3ea3792ff8b04b6d
#
_entry.id   3d740cf086d0e17d3ea3792ff8b04b6d
#
_cell.length_a   1.000
_cell.length_b   1.000
_cell.length_c   1.000
_cell.angle_alpha   90.00
_cell.angle_beta   90.00
_cell.angle_gamma   90.00
#
_symmetry.space_group_name_H-M   'P 1'
#
loop_
_entity.id
_entity.type
_entity.pdbx_description
1 polymer ?
#
loop_
_entity_poly.entity_id
_entity_poly.type
_entity_poly.pdbx_seq_one_letter_code
_entity_poly.pdbx_strand_id
1 'polypeptide(L)'
;MAPAGDRQDFWGSTTSTLDWCEENYAVTWYITEFXXXXXXXXXXXXXXXXXXXXXXXXXXXXXXXXXXXXXXVGMGSWCFHMTLKYEMQXXXXXXXXXXXXXXXXXXFECFKMKNSVNYHLLFILVLFSLIVTIVYLKVKEPVFHQVMYGMLVFTLVLRSIYIVTWVYPWLRGLGYTSLGLFLLGFLLWNIDNIFCESLRNFRKKMPPILGVTTQFHAWWHILTGLGSYLHILFSLYTRTLYLRYRPKVKFLLGIWPVILLEPVRKH
;
A
#
# COMPACT_ATOMS: atom_id res chain seq x y z
N MET A 1 3.65 -2.52 -21.62
CA MET A 1 3.43 -1.28 -20.88
C MET A 1 2.35 -0.46 -21.55
N ALA A 2 1.61 0.31 -20.77
CA ALA A 2 0.67 1.26 -21.33
C ALA A 2 1.43 2.32 -22.14
N PRO A 3 0.87 2.78 -23.26
CA PRO A 3 1.54 3.79 -24.07
C PRO A 3 1.60 5.13 -23.34
N ALA A 4 2.74 5.80 -23.43
CA ALA A 4 2.88 7.12 -22.87
C ALA A 4 1.93 8.09 -23.56
N GLY A 5 1.35 8.98 -22.78
CA GLY A 5 0.52 10.03 -23.34
C GLY A 5 1.39 11.09 -24.04
N ASP A 6 0.93 11.49 -25.19
CA ASP A 6 1.65 12.54 -25.94
C ASP A 6 1.31 13.94 -25.46
N ARG A 7 0.27 14.08 -24.66
CA ARG A 7 -0.20 15.38 -24.22
C ARG A 7 0.67 15.92 -23.09
N GLN A 8 1.09 17.16 -23.24
CA GLN A 8 1.91 17.84 -22.24
C GLN A 8 1.16 19.10 -21.79
N ASP A 9 1.08 19.29 -20.49
CA ASP A 9 0.41 20.45 -19.94
C ASP A 9 1.22 21.01 -18.78
N PHE A 10 0.61 21.31 -17.64
CA PHE A 10 1.21 22.15 -16.59
C PHE A 10 2.62 21.69 -16.16
N TRP A 11 2.81 20.38 -16.00
CA TRP A 11 4.08 19.85 -15.50
C TRP A 11 5.09 19.54 -16.60
N GLY A 12 4.72 19.74 -17.87
CA GLY A 12 5.60 19.49 -18.99
C GLY A 12 5.64 18.01 -19.38
N SER A 13 6.72 17.62 -20.06
CA SER A 13 6.86 16.25 -20.53
C SER A 13 7.04 15.28 -19.39
N THR A 14 6.53 14.05 -19.56
CA THR A 14 6.75 12.99 -18.59
C THR A 14 8.21 12.56 -18.59
N THR A 15 8.78 12.41 -17.39
CA THR A 15 10.15 11.91 -17.23
C THR A 15 10.19 10.58 -16.52
N SER A 16 9.04 10.07 -16.06
CA SER A 16 8.95 8.79 -15.37
C SER A 16 9.27 7.63 -16.33
N THR A 17 9.74 6.53 -15.77
CA THR A 17 9.96 5.31 -16.54
C THR A 17 8.71 4.44 -16.60
N LEU A 18 7.63 4.86 -15.94
CA LEU A 18 6.35 4.18 -15.92
C LEU A 18 5.25 5.12 -16.39
N ASP A 19 4.30 4.58 -17.09
CA ASP A 19 3.08 5.28 -17.46
C ASP A 19 1.92 4.26 -17.40
N TRP A 20 0.70 4.76 -17.26
CA TRP A 20 -0.44 3.90 -17.02
C TRP A 20 -1.49 4.09 -18.10
N CYS A 21 -2.58 3.33 -18.02
CA CYS A 21 -3.59 3.36 -19.08
C CYS A 21 -4.48 4.60 -19.05
N GLU A 22 -4.54 5.32 -17.92
CA GLU A 22 -5.28 6.58 -17.87
C GLU A 22 -4.64 7.59 -18.81
N GLU A 23 -5.48 8.27 -19.61
CA GLU A 23 -4.98 9.28 -20.56
C GLU A 23 -4.51 10.52 -19.80
N ASN A 24 -3.31 11.00 -20.16
CA ASN A 24 -2.68 12.11 -19.47
C ASN A 24 -3.42 13.41 -19.75
N TYR A 25 -3.66 14.21 -18.68
CA TYR A 25 -4.31 15.52 -18.72
C TYR A 25 -5.68 15.49 -19.41
N ALA A 26 -6.38 14.34 -19.35
CA ALA A 26 -7.68 14.22 -19.99
C ALA A 26 -8.77 15.04 -19.29
N VAL A 27 -8.66 15.22 -17.98
CA VAL A 27 -9.69 15.89 -17.19
C VAL A 27 -9.33 17.31 -16.84
N THR A 28 -8.09 17.56 -16.39
CA THR A 28 -7.65 18.91 -16.02
C THR A 28 -6.26 19.20 -16.58
N TRP A 29 -5.97 20.50 -16.71
CA TRP A 29 -4.66 21.00 -17.11
C TRP A 29 -3.57 20.69 -16.07
N TYR A 30 -3.97 20.57 -14.78
CA TYR A 30 -3.02 20.54 -13.66
C TYR A 30 -2.65 19.17 -13.17
N ILE A 31 -3.40 18.12 -13.55
CA ILE A 31 -3.20 16.77 -13.04
C ILE A 31 -3.05 15.81 -14.21
N THR A 32 -1.92 15.13 -14.24
CA THR A 32 -1.62 14.22 -15.36
C THR A 32 -2.59 13.05 -15.41
N GLU A 33 -2.75 12.32 -14.27
CA GLU A 33 -3.66 11.16 -14.19
C GLU A 33 -4.69 11.44 -13.09
N PHE A 34 -5.81 11.93 -13.53
CA PHE A 34 -6.84 12.42 -12.61
C PHE A 34 -7.49 11.35 -11.75
N UNK A 35 -7.94 10.41 -12.34
CA UNK A 35 -8.63 9.35 -11.67
C UNK A 35 -7.78 8.64 -10.63
N UNK A 36 -6.49 8.61 -10.86
CA UNK A 36 -5.57 8.04 -9.96
C UNK A 36 -5.32 8.97 -8.81
N UNK A 37 -5.14 10.33 -9.06
CA UNK A 37 -4.87 11.32 -8.11
C UNK A 37 -6.05 11.57 -7.17
N UNK A 38 -7.29 11.31 -7.65
CA UNK A 38 -8.51 11.45 -6.93
C UNK A 38 -8.71 10.23 -6.01
N UNK A 39 -8.33 9.11 -6.42
CA UNK A 39 -8.38 7.91 -5.67
C UNK A 39 -7.30 7.85 -4.61
N UNK A 40 -6.16 8.46 -4.88
CA UNK A 40 -5.07 8.51 -4.00
C UNK A 40 -5.30 9.51 -2.88
N UNK A 41 -6.03 10.53 -3.17
CA UNK A 41 -6.45 11.51 -2.20
C UNK A 41 -7.45 10.93 -1.21
N UNK A 42 -8.30 10.03 -1.67
CA UNK A 42 -9.24 9.35 -0.87
C UNK A 42 -8.53 8.31 0.01
N UNK A 43 -7.55 7.76 -0.44
CA UNK A 43 -6.77 6.84 0.28
C UNK A 43 -5.94 7.52 1.34
N UNK A 44 -5.49 8.62 0.98
CA UNK A 44 -4.64 9.37 1.86
C UNK A 44 -5.43 10.01 3.00
N UNK A 45 -6.55 10.34 2.70
CA UNK A 45 -7.45 10.89 3.68
C UNK A 45 -7.94 9.82 4.63
N UNK A 46 -8.15 8.68 4.16
CA UNK A 46 -8.54 7.56 4.92
C UNK A 46 -7.38 7.04 5.76
N UNK A 47 -6.28 7.18 5.26
CA UNK A 47 -5.11 6.78 5.94
C UNK A 47 -4.74 7.75 7.04
N UNK A 48 -4.95 8.88 6.75
CA UNK A 48 -4.69 9.89 7.74
C UNK A 48 -5.68 9.84 8.91
N UNK A 49 -6.83 9.46 8.62
CA UNK A 49 -7.84 9.28 9.59
C UNK A 49 -7.56 8.02 10.41
N UNK A 50 -7.04 7.14 9.84
CA UNK A 50 -6.68 5.94 10.49
C UNK A 50 -5.46 6.11 11.38
N UNK A 51 -4.69 6.87 10.91
CA UNK A 51 -3.49 7.13 11.65
C UNK A 51 -3.77 7.98 12.88
N UNK A 52 -4.58 8.79 12.71
CA UNK A 52 -5.04 9.55 13.87
C UNK A 52 -5.77 8.71 14.88
N UNK A 53 -6.49 7.82 14.45
CA UNK A 53 -7.20 6.91 15.28
C UNK A 53 -6.26 5.90 15.93
N UNK A 54 -5.32 5.60 15.30
CA UNK A 54 -4.38 4.67 15.82
C UNK A 54 -3.48 5.28 16.87
N UNK A 55 -3.26 6.36 16.62
CA UNK A 55 -2.44 7.08 17.58
C UNK A 55 -3.20 7.35 18.89
N UNK A 56 -4.33 7.51 18.72
CA UNK A 56 -5.20 7.72 19.85
C UNK A 56 -5.44 6.44 20.63
N UNK A 57 -5.28 5.42 20.03
CA UNK A 57 -5.51 4.17 20.67
C UNK A 57 -4.30 3.64 21.40
N UNK A 58 -3.38 4.25 21.41
CA UNK A 58 -2.20 3.94 22.15
C UNK A 58 -1.48 2.74 21.68
N UNK A 59 -1.71 2.58 20.58
CA UNK A 59 -1.10 1.45 19.95
C UNK A 59 0.38 1.44 20.10
N UNK A 60 0.86 0.62 19.99
CA UNK A 60 2.32 0.42 20.03
C UNK A 60 3.02 1.39 19.11
N UNK A 61 4.13 1.57 19.30
CA UNK A 61 4.96 2.51 18.54
C UNK A 61 5.26 2.04 17.16
N UNK A 62 5.38 0.84 16.93
CA UNK A 62 5.64 0.21 15.67
C UNK A 62 4.40 0.31 14.78
N UNK A 63 3.32 0.25 15.30
CA UNK A 63 2.10 0.39 14.57
C UNK A 63 1.88 1.81 14.19
N UNK A 64 2.33 2.60 14.91
CA UNK A 64 2.28 4.04 14.62
C UNK A 64 3.28 4.45 13.58
N UNK A 65 4.20 3.84 13.52
CA UNK A 65 5.19 4.04 12.51
C UNK A 65 4.78 3.44 11.20
N UNK A 66 4.12 2.42 11.25
CA UNK A 66 3.62 1.76 10.07
C UNK A 66 2.43 2.50 9.47
N UNK A 67 1.72 3.09 10.20
CA UNK A 67 0.63 3.92 9.75
C UNK A 67 1.13 5.24 9.20
N UNK A 68 2.12 5.64 9.64
CA UNK A 68 2.75 6.87 9.13
C UNK A 68 3.50 6.63 7.87
N UNK A 69 3.90 5.52 7.67
CA UNK A 69 4.53 5.09 6.45
C UNK A 69 3.49 4.85 5.35
N UNK A 70 2.45 4.49 5.65
CA UNK A 70 1.37 4.32 4.74
C UNK A 70 0.81 5.65 4.29
N UNK A 71 0.85 6.57 5.03
CA UNK A 71 0.54 7.92 4.69
C UNK A 71 1.56 8.58 3.80
N UNK A 72 2.76 8.23 3.92
CA UNK A 72 3.82 8.73 3.12
C UNK A 72 3.79 8.14 1.77
N VAL A 73 3.44 6.84 1.60
CA VAL A 73 3.26 6.21 0.29
C VAL A 73 2.13 6.86 -0.49
N GLY A 74 1.03 7.06 0.18
CA GLY A 74 -0.11 7.73 -0.48
C GLY A 74 0.25 9.10 -1.03
N MET A 75 0.92 9.89 -0.24
CA MET A 75 1.33 11.23 -0.69
C MET A 75 2.32 11.14 -1.85
N GLY A 76 3.28 10.24 -1.77
CA GLY A 76 4.23 10.06 -2.86
C GLY A 76 3.55 9.60 -4.14
N SER A 77 2.61 8.67 -4.01
CA SER A 77 1.83 8.22 -5.15
C SER A 77 0.99 9.36 -5.74
N TRP A 78 0.39 10.16 -4.87
CA TRP A 78 -0.39 11.33 -5.30
C TRP A 78 0.46 12.29 -6.12
N CYS A 79 1.64 12.64 -5.60
CA CYS A 79 2.55 13.53 -6.32
C CYS A 79 3.01 12.91 -7.64
N PHE A 80 3.28 11.61 -7.66
CA PHE A 80 3.71 10.92 -8.87
C PHE A 80 2.62 10.96 -9.94
N HIS A 81 1.40 10.58 -9.60
CA HIS A 81 0.31 10.55 -10.57
C HIS A 81 -0.15 11.96 -10.99
N MET A 82 0.12 12.97 -10.15
CA MET A 82 -0.15 14.35 -10.53
C MET A 82 0.81 14.84 -11.61
N THR A 83 2.09 14.45 -11.55
CA THR A 83 3.14 15.04 -12.36
C THR A 83 3.77 14.10 -13.37
N LEU A 84 3.79 12.79 -13.13
CA LEU A 84 4.55 11.78 -13.88
C LEU A 84 6.01 12.16 -14.07
N LYS A 85 6.60 12.78 -13.02
CA LYS A 85 8.03 13.08 -12.99
C LYS A 85 8.83 11.99 -12.34
N TYR A 86 10.03 11.72 -12.86
CA TYR A 86 10.89 10.65 -12.33
C TYR A 86 11.24 10.90 -10.86
N GLU A 87 11.45 12.15 -10.49
CA GLU A 87 11.74 12.51 -9.09
C GLU A 87 10.62 12.07 -8.16
N MET A 88 9.39 12.19 -8.60
CA MET A 88 8.23 11.76 -7.81
C MET A 88 8.06 10.24 -7.82
N GLN A 89 8.43 9.65 -8.91
CA GLN A 89 8.50 8.17 -8.97
C GLN A 89 9.47 7.58 -7.94
N UNK A 90 10.46 8.14 -7.86
CA UNK A 90 11.50 7.67 -6.99
C UNK A 90 11.11 7.86 -5.53
N UNK A 91 10.27 8.92 -5.22
CA UNK A 91 9.76 9.16 -3.94
C UNK A 91 8.68 8.20 -3.54
N UNK A 92 7.85 7.71 -4.49
CA UNK A 92 6.82 6.76 -4.33
C UNK A 92 7.37 5.35 -4.22
N UNK A 93 8.38 5.13 -4.93
CA UNK A 93 9.00 3.86 -4.94
C UNK A 93 9.84 3.61 -3.71
N UNK A 94 10.43 4.62 -3.19
CA UNK A 94 11.22 4.51 -2.01
C UNK A 94 10.39 4.46 -0.74
N UNK A 95 9.27 5.11 -0.82
CA UNK A 95 8.36 5.11 0.27
C UNK A 95 7.61 3.78 0.35
N UNK A 96 7.33 3.08 -0.72
CA UNK A 96 6.74 1.80 -0.83
C UNK A 96 7.70 0.71 -0.32
N UNK A 97 8.94 0.88 -0.51
CA UNK A 97 9.91 -0.05 -0.03
C UNK A 97 10.15 0.14 1.46
N UNK A 98 10.09 1.34 1.91
CA UNK A 98 10.25 1.66 3.29
C UNK A 98 9.04 1.31 4.15
N UNK A 99 7.86 1.34 3.58
CA UNK A 99 6.60 0.95 4.16
C UNK A 99 6.47 -0.55 4.20
N UNK A 100 6.94 -1.25 3.25
CA UNK A 100 6.94 -2.67 3.18
C UNK A 100 8.00 -3.27 4.07
N UNK A 101 9.05 -2.53 4.22
CA UNK A 101 10.09 -2.98 5.08
C UNK A 101 9.75 -2.75 6.57
N UNK A 102 9.03 -1.74 6.85
CA UNK A 102 8.53 -1.50 8.17
C UNK A 102 7.40 -2.44 8.54
N UNK A 103 6.53 -2.85 7.63
CA UNK A 103 5.54 -3.85 7.73
C UNK A 103 6.18 -5.23 7.88
N UNK A 104 7.29 -5.50 7.28
CA UNK A 104 8.02 -6.72 7.43
C UNK A 104 8.61 -6.83 8.82
N UNK A 105 9.09 -5.79 9.36
CA UNK A 105 9.61 -5.81 10.65
C UNK A 105 8.55 -6.01 11.72
N UNK A 106 7.37 -5.58 11.48
CA UNK A 106 6.27 -5.74 12.36
C UNK A 106 5.68 -7.13 12.33
N UNK A 107 5.69 -7.78 11.33
CA UNK A 107 5.24 -9.13 11.19
C UNK A 107 6.23 -10.17 11.69
N PHE A 108 7.46 -9.98 11.61
CA PHE A 108 8.44 -10.93 12.15
C PHE A 108 8.71 -10.72 13.64
N GLU A 109 8.49 -9.54 14.12
CA GLU A 109 8.72 -9.23 15.54
C GLU A 109 7.47 -9.38 16.41
N CYS A 110 6.38 -9.86 15.86
CA CYS A 110 5.12 -9.94 16.61
C CYS A 110 5.18 -10.95 17.78
N PHE A 111 6.12 -11.88 17.75
CA PHE A 111 6.28 -12.88 18.83
C PHE A 111 7.51 -12.57 19.73
N LYS A 112 7.94 -11.34 19.78
CA LYS A 112 9.03 -10.94 20.68
C LYS A 112 8.49 -10.37 21.97
N MET A 113 9.30 -10.46 23.03
CA MET A 113 8.94 -9.88 24.32
C MET A 113 8.87 -8.35 24.24
N LYS A 114 8.11 -7.76 25.16
CA LYS A 114 7.95 -6.32 25.24
C LYS A 114 9.32 -5.67 25.43
N ASN A 115 9.55 -4.58 24.70
CA ASN A 115 10.78 -3.78 24.74
C ASN A 115 12.01 -4.50 24.20
N SER A 116 11.87 -5.66 23.54
CA SER A 116 13.00 -6.29 22.86
C SER A 116 13.08 -5.81 21.42
N VAL A 117 14.28 -5.61 20.91
CA VAL A 117 14.52 -5.18 19.54
C VAL A 117 15.53 -6.12 18.90
N ASN A 118 15.16 -6.64 17.72
CA ASN A 118 16.08 -7.48 16.94
C ASN A 118 16.93 -6.59 16.05
N TYR A 119 18.10 -6.19 16.57
CA TYR A 119 18.97 -5.29 15.84
C TYR A 119 19.54 -5.90 14.57
N HIS A 120 19.72 -7.22 14.52
CA HIS A 120 20.21 -7.91 13.31
C HIS A 120 19.19 -7.79 12.18
N LEU A 121 17.93 -8.06 12.47
CA LEU A 121 16.87 -7.95 11.45
C LEU A 121 16.72 -6.50 11.01
N LEU A 122 16.73 -5.56 11.94
CA LEU A 122 16.63 -4.14 11.62
C LEU A 122 17.78 -3.70 10.72
N PHE A 123 19.01 -4.10 11.04
CA PHE A 123 20.18 -3.77 10.23
C PHE A 123 20.05 -4.34 8.80
N ILE A 124 19.63 -5.62 8.69
CA ILE A 124 19.47 -6.26 7.39
C ILE A 124 18.42 -5.53 6.55
N LEU A 125 17.29 -5.17 7.14
CA LEU A 125 16.21 -4.49 6.42
C LEU A 125 16.64 -3.08 5.97
N VAL A 126 17.34 -2.33 6.84
CA VAL A 126 17.86 -1.01 6.49
C VAL A 126 18.88 -1.12 5.35
N LEU A 127 19.81 -2.08 5.45
CA LEU A 127 20.82 -2.29 4.42
C LEU A 127 20.17 -2.68 3.09
N PHE A 128 19.19 -3.58 3.13
CA PHE A 128 18.44 -4.00 1.93
C PHE A 128 17.78 -2.80 1.28
N SER A 129 17.08 -1.96 2.06
CA SER A 129 16.37 -0.82 1.49
C SER A 129 17.34 0.21 0.91
N LEU A 130 18.52 0.42 1.54
CA LEU A 130 19.54 1.31 0.99
C LEU A 130 20.08 0.79 -0.33
N ILE A 131 20.41 -0.50 -0.41
CA ILE A 131 20.95 -1.10 -1.64
C ILE A 131 19.92 -1.01 -2.76
N VAL A 132 18.66 -1.38 -2.48
CA VAL A 132 17.60 -1.32 -3.49
C VAL A 132 17.42 0.12 -4.00
N THR A 133 17.43 1.09 -3.08
CA THR A 133 17.27 2.50 -3.44
C THR A 133 18.42 2.97 -4.33
N ILE A 134 19.66 2.67 -3.95
CA ILE A 134 20.83 3.09 -4.71
C ILE A 134 20.82 2.48 -6.12
N VAL A 135 20.55 1.17 -6.21
CA VAL A 135 20.47 0.50 -7.50
C VAL A 135 19.36 1.07 -8.37
N TYR A 136 18.18 1.30 -7.78
CA TYR A 136 17.04 1.86 -8.52
C TYR A 136 17.36 3.25 -9.06
N LEU A 137 17.99 4.09 -8.24
CA LEU A 137 18.32 5.46 -8.68
C LEU A 137 19.35 5.47 -9.80
N LYS A 138 20.30 4.53 -9.78
CA LYS A 138 21.37 4.48 -10.81
C LYS A 138 20.92 3.79 -12.08
N VAL A 139 20.25 2.65 -11.97
CA VAL A 139 19.87 1.84 -13.12
C VAL A 139 18.58 2.34 -13.77
N LYS A 140 17.67 2.91 -12.97
CA LYS A 140 16.37 3.43 -13.43
C LYS A 140 15.54 2.37 -14.14
N GLU A 141 15.60 1.13 -13.64
CA GLU A 141 14.87 -0.01 -14.22
C GLU A 141 13.68 -0.35 -13.31
N PRO A 142 12.43 -0.10 -13.76
CA PRO A 142 11.28 -0.33 -12.89
C PRO A 142 11.05 -1.80 -12.56
N VAL A 143 11.44 -2.73 -13.44
CA VAL A 143 11.26 -4.16 -13.17
C VAL A 143 12.06 -4.60 -11.95
N PHE A 144 13.28 -4.05 -11.77
CA PHE A 144 14.09 -4.37 -10.60
C PHE A 144 13.34 -4.02 -9.30
N HIS A 145 12.78 -2.82 -9.24
CA HIS A 145 12.02 -2.40 -8.04
C HIS A 145 10.80 -3.30 -7.83
N GLN A 146 10.09 -3.64 -8.91
CA GLN A 146 8.91 -4.47 -8.83
C GLN A 146 9.24 -5.87 -8.31
N VAL A 147 10.37 -6.45 -8.74
CA VAL A 147 10.81 -7.77 -8.27
C VAL A 147 11.17 -7.72 -6.79
N MET A 148 11.92 -6.70 -6.37
CA MET A 148 12.30 -6.58 -4.95
C MET A 148 11.09 -6.37 -4.06
N TYR A 149 10.14 -5.53 -4.49
CA TYR A 149 8.88 -5.33 -3.77
C TYR A 149 8.10 -6.64 -3.69
N GLY A 150 8.02 -7.37 -4.80
CA GLY A 150 7.31 -8.65 -4.84
C GLY A 150 7.90 -9.69 -3.90
N MET A 151 9.24 -9.71 -3.77
CA MET A 151 9.90 -10.63 -2.84
C MET A 151 9.52 -10.30 -1.38
N LEU A 152 9.49 -9.02 -1.02
CA LEU A 152 9.10 -8.61 0.32
C LEU A 152 7.64 -8.98 0.61
N VAL A 153 6.74 -8.72 -0.34
CA VAL A 153 5.32 -9.05 -0.20
C VAL A 153 5.15 -10.57 -0.06
N PHE A 154 5.88 -11.35 -0.87
CA PHE A 154 5.80 -12.81 -0.81
C PHE A 154 6.22 -13.32 0.57
N THR A 155 7.28 -12.73 1.14
CA THR A 155 7.75 -13.09 2.48
C THR A 155 6.67 -12.79 3.53
N LEU A 156 6.02 -11.62 3.43
CA LEU A 156 4.94 -11.26 4.35
C LEU A 156 3.74 -12.21 4.20
N VAL A 157 3.41 -12.61 2.97
CA VAL A 157 2.29 -13.53 2.73
C VAL A 157 2.59 -14.89 3.36
N LEU A 158 3.81 -15.41 3.16
CA LEU A 158 4.19 -16.72 3.75
C LEU A 158 4.12 -16.64 5.28
N ARG A 159 4.62 -15.57 5.88
CA ARG A 159 4.56 -15.40 7.33
C ARG A 159 3.12 -15.34 7.83
N SER A 160 2.26 -14.62 7.11
CA SER A 160 0.84 -14.51 7.48
C SER A 160 0.13 -15.85 7.40
N ILE A 161 0.41 -16.63 6.35
CA ILE A 161 -0.17 -17.97 6.20
C ILE A 161 0.28 -18.86 7.35
N TYR A 162 1.56 -18.80 7.74
CA TYR A 162 2.05 -19.55 8.90
C TYR A 162 1.26 -19.19 10.15
N ILE A 163 1.04 -17.91 10.40
CA ILE A 163 0.35 -17.45 11.61
C ILE A 163 -1.09 -17.97 11.63
N VAL A 164 -1.83 -17.86 10.53
CA VAL A 164 -3.24 -18.27 10.52
C VAL A 164 -3.41 -19.79 10.40
N THR A 165 -2.37 -20.52 10.02
CA THR A 165 -2.44 -21.98 9.93
C THR A 165 -2.08 -22.65 11.26
N TRP A 166 -1.02 -22.17 11.93
CA TRP A 166 -0.47 -22.88 13.08
C TRP A 166 -0.53 -22.14 14.41
N VAL A 167 -0.69 -20.81 14.41
CA VAL A 167 -0.62 -20.04 15.65
C VAL A 167 -1.99 -19.52 16.07
N TYR A 168 -2.66 -18.75 15.21
CA TYR A 168 -3.96 -18.14 15.51
C TYR A 168 -4.95 -18.42 14.38
N PRO A 169 -5.50 -19.65 14.30
CA PRO A 169 -6.38 -20.01 13.17
C PRO A 169 -7.63 -19.14 13.05
N TRP A 170 -8.09 -18.55 14.15
CA TRP A 170 -9.29 -17.72 14.10
C TRP A 170 -9.05 -16.36 13.40
N LEU A 171 -7.80 -16.01 13.12
CA LEU A 171 -7.49 -14.79 12.37
C LEU A 171 -7.49 -15.01 10.85
N ARG A 172 -7.79 -16.23 10.39
CA ARG A 172 -7.74 -16.52 8.95
C ARG A 172 -8.69 -15.67 8.12
N GLY A 173 -9.85 -15.31 8.67
CA GLY A 173 -10.78 -14.43 7.96
C GLY A 173 -10.16 -13.08 7.63
N LEU A 174 -9.52 -12.46 8.62
CA LEU A 174 -8.85 -11.17 8.42
C LEU A 174 -7.64 -11.33 7.49
N GLY A 175 -6.82 -12.37 7.70
CA GLY A 175 -5.63 -12.58 6.89
C GLY A 175 -5.94 -12.85 5.43
N TYR A 176 -6.89 -13.75 5.16
CA TYR A 176 -7.23 -14.09 3.77
C TYR A 176 -8.02 -12.99 3.08
N THR A 177 -8.81 -12.19 3.81
CA THR A 177 -9.48 -11.03 3.23
C THR A 177 -8.44 -9.99 2.76
N SER A 178 -7.45 -9.73 3.61
CA SER A 178 -6.35 -8.83 3.25
C SER A 178 -5.63 -9.31 1.99
N LEU A 179 -5.27 -10.59 1.95
CA LEU A 179 -4.58 -11.16 0.80
C LEU A 179 -5.45 -11.12 -0.45
N GLY A 180 -6.73 -11.46 -0.32
CA GLY A 180 -7.64 -11.48 -1.46
C GLY A 180 -7.82 -10.10 -2.09
N LEU A 181 -7.94 -9.06 -1.26
CA LEU A 181 -8.04 -7.69 -1.77
C LEU A 181 -6.78 -7.28 -2.51
N PHE A 182 -5.61 -7.62 -1.96
CA PHE A 182 -4.34 -7.31 -2.62
C PHE A 182 -4.22 -8.03 -3.97
N LEU A 183 -4.58 -9.32 -4.01
CA LEU A 183 -4.51 -10.11 -5.24
C LEU A 183 -5.49 -9.60 -6.29
N LEU A 184 -6.70 -9.22 -5.87
CA LEU A 184 -7.67 -8.63 -6.80
C LEU A 184 -7.13 -7.31 -7.38
N GLY A 185 -6.54 -6.48 -6.52
CA GLY A 185 -5.92 -5.24 -7.00
C GLY A 185 -4.82 -5.52 -8.00
N PHE A 186 -3.96 -6.51 -7.71
CA PHE A 186 -2.88 -6.88 -8.63
C PHE A 186 -3.41 -7.40 -9.96
N LEU A 187 -4.50 -8.15 -9.94
CA LEU A 187 -5.16 -8.60 -11.16
C LEU A 187 -5.64 -7.41 -12.00
N LEU A 188 -6.30 -6.44 -11.36
CA LEU A 188 -6.77 -5.26 -12.07
C LEU A 188 -5.62 -4.42 -12.62
N TRP A 189 -4.50 -4.34 -11.88
CA TRP A 189 -3.29 -3.68 -12.35
C TRP A 189 -2.77 -4.33 -13.63
N ASN A 190 -2.76 -5.67 -13.68
CA ASN A 190 -2.32 -6.38 -14.87
C ASN A 190 -3.28 -6.16 -16.05
N ILE A 191 -4.58 -6.17 -15.80
CA ILE A 191 -5.58 -5.92 -16.85
C ILE A 191 -5.38 -4.51 -17.42
N ASP A 192 -5.14 -3.54 -16.56
CA ASP A 192 -4.91 -2.16 -16.99
C ASP A 192 -3.71 -2.06 -17.93
N ASN A 193 -2.62 -2.79 -17.60
CA ASN A 193 -1.41 -2.74 -18.41
C ASN A 193 -1.53 -3.54 -19.71
N ILE A 194 -2.11 -4.73 -19.65
CA ILE A 194 -2.13 -5.64 -20.81
C ILE A 194 -3.19 -5.22 -21.82
N PHE A 195 -4.36 -4.82 -21.35
CA PHE A 195 -5.51 -4.53 -22.19
C PHE A 195 -5.78 -3.04 -22.32
N CYS A 196 -4.76 -2.21 -22.24
CA CYS A 196 -4.94 -0.75 -22.20
C CYS A 196 -5.64 -0.23 -23.46
N GLU A 197 -5.23 -0.71 -24.65
CA GLU A 197 -5.83 -0.23 -25.88
C GLU A 197 -7.33 -0.56 -25.94
N SER A 198 -7.69 -1.77 -25.55
CA SER A 198 -9.10 -2.19 -25.51
C SER A 198 -9.89 -1.35 -24.51
N LEU A 199 -9.29 -1.08 -23.35
CA LEU A 199 -9.94 -0.25 -22.32
C LEU A 199 -10.18 1.18 -22.81
N ARG A 200 -9.18 1.76 -23.47
CA ARG A 200 -9.32 3.11 -24.01
C ARG A 200 -10.41 3.17 -25.09
N ASN A 201 -10.46 2.16 -25.96
CA ASN A 201 -11.51 2.10 -26.97
C ASN A 201 -12.89 1.93 -26.35
N PHE A 202 -13.00 1.10 -25.31
CA PHE A 202 -14.24 0.93 -24.56
C PHE A 202 -14.70 2.26 -23.94
N ARG A 203 -13.77 2.98 -23.30
CA ARG A 203 -14.11 4.26 -22.65
C ARG A 203 -14.62 5.30 -23.63
N LYS A 204 -14.10 5.31 -24.86
CA LYS A 204 -14.55 6.24 -25.88
C LYS A 204 -16.00 6.00 -26.31
N LYS A 205 -16.46 4.73 -26.24
CA LYS A 205 -17.80 4.34 -26.67
C LYS A 205 -18.84 4.41 -25.55
N MET A 206 -18.42 4.56 -24.29
CA MET A 206 -19.30 4.49 -23.13
C MET A 206 -19.53 5.87 -22.52
N PRO A 207 -20.65 6.05 -21.78
CA PRO A 207 -20.83 7.28 -21.01
C PRO A 207 -19.68 7.48 -20.01
N PRO A 208 -19.34 8.72 -19.68
CA PRO A 208 -18.20 8.98 -18.77
C PRO A 208 -18.29 8.26 -17.41
N ILE A 209 -19.50 8.08 -16.87
CA ILE A 209 -19.67 7.41 -15.59
C ILE A 209 -19.19 5.96 -15.68
N LEU A 210 -19.57 5.25 -16.74
CA LEU A 210 -19.12 3.86 -16.96
C LEU A 210 -17.63 3.81 -17.28
N GLY A 211 -17.13 4.79 -18.02
CA GLY A 211 -15.72 4.87 -18.33
C GLY A 211 -14.84 4.96 -17.08
N VAL A 212 -15.30 5.74 -16.09
CA VAL A 212 -14.56 5.91 -14.84
C VAL A 212 -14.42 4.58 -14.09
N THR A 213 -15.45 3.71 -14.14
CA THR A 213 -15.38 2.42 -13.43
C THR A 213 -14.33 1.48 -14.03
N THR A 214 -13.85 1.74 -15.25
CA THR A 214 -12.82 0.92 -15.90
C THR A 214 -11.41 1.47 -15.66
N GLN A 215 -11.24 2.46 -14.83
CA GLN A 215 -9.92 2.95 -14.43
C GLN A 215 -9.30 1.96 -13.43
N PHE A 216 -8.77 0.86 -13.95
CA PHE A 216 -8.36 -0.27 -13.11
C PHE A 216 -7.11 0.03 -12.30
N HIS A 217 -6.25 0.92 -12.77
CA HIS A 217 -5.10 1.32 -11.94
C HIS A 217 -5.56 2.07 -10.69
N ALA A 218 -6.63 2.87 -10.80
CA ALA A 218 -7.19 3.52 -9.60
C ALA A 218 -7.75 2.47 -8.63
N TRP A 219 -8.43 1.45 -9.13
CA TRP A 219 -8.89 0.34 -8.27
C TRP A 219 -7.73 -0.39 -7.61
N TRP A 220 -6.61 -0.56 -8.33
CA TRP A 220 -5.40 -1.13 -7.73
C TRP A 220 -4.98 -0.33 -6.49
N HIS A 221 -4.98 0.98 -6.57
CA HIS A 221 -4.63 1.81 -5.41
C HIS A 221 -5.61 1.61 -4.25
N ILE A 222 -6.92 1.58 -4.54
CA ILE A 222 -7.94 1.40 -3.52
C ILE A 222 -7.80 0.03 -2.85
N LEU A 223 -7.71 -1.03 -3.65
CA LEU A 223 -7.71 -2.40 -3.14
C LEU A 223 -6.42 -2.73 -2.40
N THR A 224 -5.27 -2.30 -2.91
CA THR A 224 -4.01 -2.56 -2.20
C THR A 224 -3.90 -1.70 -0.95
N GLY A 225 -4.42 -0.48 -0.97
CA GLY A 225 -4.47 0.34 0.23
C GLY A 225 -5.32 -0.30 1.31
N LEU A 226 -6.51 -0.76 0.95
CA LEU A 226 -7.40 -1.44 1.89
C LEU A 226 -6.81 -2.76 2.39
N GLY A 227 -6.24 -3.56 1.48
CA GLY A 227 -5.58 -4.82 1.86
C GLY A 227 -4.42 -4.59 2.79
N SER A 228 -3.61 -3.57 2.52
CA SER A 228 -2.48 -3.22 3.39
C SER A 228 -2.95 -2.77 4.77
N TYR A 229 -4.01 -1.97 4.82
CA TYR A 229 -4.59 -1.55 6.10
C TYR A 229 -5.06 -2.76 6.91
N LEU A 230 -5.79 -3.69 6.28
CA LEU A 230 -6.24 -4.89 6.98
C LEU A 230 -5.06 -5.75 7.43
N HIS A 231 -3.98 -5.80 6.67
CA HIS A 231 -2.79 -6.53 7.10
C HIS A 231 -2.12 -5.85 8.31
N ILE A 232 -2.13 -4.54 8.37
CA ILE A 232 -1.63 -3.82 9.54
C ILE A 232 -2.48 -4.18 10.76
N LEU A 233 -3.80 -4.22 10.62
CA LEU A 233 -4.67 -4.65 11.72
C LEU A 233 -4.40 -6.10 12.12
N PHE A 234 -4.17 -6.98 11.14
CA PHE A 234 -3.82 -8.37 11.39
C PHE A 234 -2.54 -8.47 12.21
N SER A 235 -1.51 -7.74 11.82
CA SER A 235 -0.23 -7.74 12.54
C SER A 235 -0.37 -7.20 13.96
N LEU A 236 -1.13 -6.12 14.11
CA LEU A 236 -1.39 -5.53 15.41
C LEU A 236 -2.18 -6.50 16.32
N TYR A 237 -3.21 -7.15 15.76
CA TYR A 237 -4.01 -8.12 16.52
C TYR A 237 -3.12 -9.27 16.99
N THR A 238 -2.27 -9.80 16.10
CA THR A 238 -1.33 -10.87 16.44
C THR A 238 -0.38 -10.43 17.55
N ARG A 239 0.18 -9.24 17.44
CA ARG A 239 1.11 -8.72 18.45
C ARG A 239 0.43 -8.55 19.81
N THR A 240 -0.78 -8.01 19.82
CA THR A 240 -1.49 -7.77 21.06
C THR A 240 -1.92 -9.09 21.74
N LEU A 241 -2.29 -10.09 20.96
CA LEU A 241 -2.58 -11.42 21.52
C LEU A 241 -1.34 -12.01 22.19
N TYR A 242 -0.18 -11.89 21.54
CA TYR A 242 1.06 -12.41 22.11
C TYR A 242 1.43 -11.72 23.42
N LEU A 243 1.20 -10.41 23.50
CA LEU A 243 1.48 -9.62 24.69
C LEU A 243 0.41 -9.77 25.77
N ARG A 244 -0.60 -10.63 25.54
CA ARG A 244 -1.68 -10.94 26.48
C ARG A 244 -2.61 -9.74 26.76
N TYR A 245 -2.76 -8.84 25.80
CA TYR A 245 -3.86 -7.87 25.80
C TYR A 245 -5.09 -8.50 25.18
N ARG A 246 -6.25 -7.87 25.40
CA ARG A 246 -7.51 -8.28 24.77
C ARG A 246 -7.83 -7.29 23.65
N PRO A 247 -7.48 -7.60 22.40
CA PRO A 247 -7.86 -6.72 21.31
C PRO A 247 -9.35 -6.89 21.00
N LYS A 248 -10.02 -5.76 20.74
CA LYS A 248 -11.41 -5.75 20.30
C LYS A 248 -11.48 -5.02 18.97
N VAL A 249 -12.17 -5.64 18.01
CA VAL A 249 -12.43 -4.99 16.72
C VAL A 249 -13.68 -4.14 16.88
N LYS A 250 -13.58 -2.85 16.59
CA LYS A 250 -14.71 -1.94 16.57
C LYS A 250 -14.83 -1.36 15.17
N PHE A 251 -16.06 -1.24 14.69
CA PHE A 251 -16.32 -0.69 13.37
C PHE A 251 -16.80 0.76 13.51
N LEU A 252 -15.93 1.71 13.12
CA LEU A 252 -16.28 3.11 13.10
C LEU A 252 -17.35 3.36 12.05
N LEU A 253 -18.42 4.06 12.44
CA LEU A 253 -19.56 4.31 11.56
C LEU A 253 -20.17 3.03 10.98
N GLY A 254 -19.96 1.88 11.66
CA GLY A 254 -20.48 0.59 11.23
C GLY A 254 -19.73 -0.06 10.08
N ILE A 255 -18.69 0.57 9.55
CA ILE A 255 -18.01 0.12 8.32
C ILE A 255 -16.52 -0.09 8.52
N TRP A 256 -15.85 0.85 9.20
CA TRP A 256 -14.37 0.90 9.20
C TRP A 256 -13.81 0.20 10.44
N PRO A 257 -13.08 -0.92 10.28
CA PRO A 257 -12.57 -1.66 11.44
C PRO A 257 -11.36 -0.98 12.06
N VAL A 258 -11.37 -0.89 13.38
CA VAL A 258 -10.21 -0.46 14.19
C VAL A 258 -10.06 -1.41 15.35
N ILE A 259 -8.86 -1.46 15.95
CA ILE A 259 -8.58 -2.33 17.09
C ILE A 259 -8.44 -1.47 18.34
N LEU A 260 -9.21 -1.81 19.37
CA LEU A 260 -9.10 -1.23 20.70
C LEU A 260 -8.45 -2.26 21.62
N LEU A 261 -7.55 -1.79 22.50
CA LEU A 261 -6.85 -2.66 23.42
C LEU A 261 -7.46 -2.54 24.81
N GLU A 262 -7.82 -3.68 25.41
CA GLU A 262 -8.25 -3.74 26.80
C GLU A 262 -7.20 -4.53 27.59
N PRO A 263 -6.75 -4.03 28.76
CA PRO A 263 -5.85 -4.81 29.60
C PRO A 263 -6.53 -6.10 30.10
N VAL A 264 -5.77 -7.18 30.15
CA VAL A 264 -6.28 -8.43 30.74
C VAL A 264 -6.37 -8.22 32.25
N ARG A 265 -7.56 -8.45 32.83
CA ARG A 265 -7.72 -8.37 34.27
C ARG A 265 -6.91 -9.47 34.92
N LYS A 266 -6.06 -9.07 35.88
CA LYS A 266 -5.39 -10.06 36.73
C LYS A 266 -6.40 -10.59 37.71
N HIS A 267 -6.67 -11.88 37.67
CA HIS A 267 -7.45 -12.60 38.70
C HIS A 267 -6.53 -13.06 39.80
#